data_484619adce8216c2dba379a2b5b719bd
#
_entry.id   484619adce8216c2dba379a2b5b719bd
#
_cell.length_a   1.000
_cell.length_b   1.000
_cell.length_c   1.000
_cell.angle_alpha   90.00
_cell.angle_beta   90.00
_cell.angle_gamma   90.00
#
_symmetry.space_group_name_H-M   'P 1'
#
loop_
_entity.id
_entity.type
_entity.pdbx_description
1 polymer ?
#
loop_
_entity_poly.entity_id
_entity_poly.type
_entity_poly.pdbx_seq_one_letter_code
_entity_poly.pdbx_strand_id
1 'polypeptide(L)'
;MMRIFLTGASGFIGSRILPALQASGHQVIGLARSESTAQAPLDAPESLLAGVGNADAVIHTAFDHDFSRFAANCEKDRQAILALGQALRGSTRPLVITSGTLMGDDGSGAPARESFFNSGHPSPRTASELAGQQLLEAGVDVRVVRLPQVHDTVRQGLLTCYIERAVANGAVALRGEGSNRWSAAHVDDVARLYVSALLQGAAGERYHAVAEEGIALRDIAAVIAHGLNLPLTHLDESQVDAWFGWFAPFTALDLRASSAWTRERLQWQPVGPGLLEDLQNMDYHKVTLSQ
;
A
#
# COMPACT_ATOMS: atom_id res chain seq x y z
N MET A 1 -26.02 -2.09 -9.17
CA MET A 1 -25.36 -0.79 -8.90
C MET A 1 -25.27 -0.65 -7.38
N MET A 2 -24.07 -0.45 -6.82
CA MET A 2 -23.83 -0.23 -5.38
C MET A 2 -23.33 1.20 -5.16
N ARG A 3 -23.56 1.72 -3.97
CA ARG A 3 -22.93 2.94 -3.45
C ARG A 3 -21.75 2.53 -2.58
N ILE A 4 -20.55 2.92 -2.94
CA ILE A 4 -19.32 2.50 -2.29
C ILE A 4 -18.69 3.69 -1.58
N PHE A 5 -18.49 3.59 -0.27
CA PHE A 5 -17.75 4.59 0.48
C PHE A 5 -16.26 4.32 0.35
N LEU A 6 -15.53 5.25 -0.27
CA LEU A 6 -14.09 5.16 -0.51
C LEU A 6 -13.38 6.22 0.33
N THR A 7 -12.67 5.79 1.37
CA THR A 7 -11.76 6.68 2.08
C THR A 7 -10.44 6.79 1.32
N GLY A 8 -9.81 7.96 1.36
CA GLY A 8 -8.58 8.19 0.60
C GLY A 8 -8.79 8.32 -0.92
N ALA A 9 -10.00 8.68 -1.38
CA ALA A 9 -10.37 8.79 -2.78
C ALA A 9 -9.47 9.74 -3.61
N SER A 10 -8.87 10.76 -2.98
CA SER A 10 -7.91 11.67 -3.61
C SER A 10 -6.45 11.22 -3.50
N GLY A 11 -6.17 10.11 -2.80
CA GLY A 11 -4.82 9.55 -2.63
C GLY A 11 -4.32 8.83 -3.88
N PHE A 12 -3.07 8.36 -3.84
CA PHE A 12 -2.42 7.71 -4.98
C PHE A 12 -3.24 6.53 -5.53
N ILE A 13 -3.62 5.59 -4.67
CA ILE A 13 -4.39 4.41 -5.06
C ILE A 13 -5.87 4.74 -5.21
N GLY A 14 -6.45 5.50 -4.26
CA GLY A 14 -7.87 5.83 -4.26
C GLY A 14 -8.32 6.58 -5.50
N SER A 15 -7.49 7.48 -6.04
CA SER A 15 -7.77 8.21 -7.30
C SER A 15 -7.85 7.30 -8.53
N ARG A 16 -7.30 6.09 -8.49
CA ARG A 16 -7.41 5.06 -9.53
C ARG A 16 -8.57 4.10 -9.26
N ILE A 17 -8.88 3.81 -8.00
CA ILE A 17 -10.05 3.00 -7.62
C ILE A 17 -11.36 3.69 -8.01
N LEU A 18 -11.47 4.99 -7.79
CA LEU A 18 -12.67 5.77 -8.08
C LEU A 18 -13.17 5.59 -9.52
N PRO A 19 -12.38 5.89 -10.58
CA PRO A 19 -12.81 5.69 -11.96
C PRO A 19 -13.04 4.21 -12.31
N ALA A 20 -12.29 3.28 -11.71
CA ALA A 20 -12.48 1.84 -11.94
C ALA A 20 -13.85 1.34 -11.42
N LEU A 21 -14.29 1.83 -10.25
CA LEU A 21 -15.62 1.55 -9.71
C LEU A 21 -16.72 2.17 -10.56
N GLN A 22 -16.54 3.42 -11.01
CA GLN A 22 -17.51 4.09 -11.88
C GLN A 22 -17.64 3.39 -13.24
N ALA A 23 -16.54 2.96 -13.84
CA ALA A 23 -16.53 2.16 -15.07
C ALA A 23 -17.25 0.81 -14.90
N SER A 24 -17.24 0.25 -13.68
CA SER A 24 -18.00 -0.96 -13.32
C SER A 24 -19.47 -0.70 -12.95
N GLY A 25 -19.98 0.53 -13.17
CA GLY A 25 -21.38 0.89 -12.96
C GLY A 25 -21.77 1.16 -11.50
N HIS A 26 -20.80 1.48 -10.64
CA HIS A 26 -21.03 1.80 -9.22
C HIS A 26 -20.98 3.31 -8.94
N GLN A 27 -21.67 3.73 -7.89
CA GLN A 27 -21.56 5.10 -7.35
C GLN A 27 -20.53 5.13 -6.23
N VAL A 28 -19.68 6.17 -6.23
CA VAL A 28 -18.65 6.34 -5.21
C VAL A 28 -18.99 7.54 -4.34
N ILE A 29 -19.06 7.33 -3.03
CA ILE A 29 -19.09 8.35 -2.01
C ILE A 29 -17.65 8.52 -1.54
N GLY A 30 -16.97 9.54 -2.06
CA GLY A 30 -15.57 9.81 -1.69
C GLY A 30 -15.49 10.69 -0.45
N LEU A 31 -14.65 10.31 0.53
CA LEU A 31 -14.20 11.24 1.54
C LEU A 31 -12.93 11.93 1.00
N ALA A 32 -13.08 13.16 0.50
CA ALA A 32 -11.96 13.98 0.07
C ALA A 32 -11.46 14.84 1.23
N ARG A 33 -10.14 15.04 1.31
CA ARG A 33 -9.58 16.10 2.15
C ARG A 33 -10.04 17.44 1.56
N SER A 34 -10.74 18.28 2.32
CA SER A 34 -10.90 19.67 1.93
C SER A 34 -9.56 20.39 2.17
N GLU A 35 -9.23 21.38 1.35
CA GLU A 35 -8.01 22.20 1.52
C GLU A 35 -7.92 22.86 2.91
N SER A 36 -9.06 23.06 3.59
CA SER A 36 -9.14 23.63 4.94
C SER A 36 -9.00 22.64 6.09
N THR A 37 -8.98 21.32 5.81
CA THR A 37 -8.94 20.27 6.85
C THR A 37 -7.98 19.14 6.49
N ALA A 38 -6.71 19.49 6.23
CA ALA A 38 -5.65 18.53 5.87
C ALA A 38 -5.40 17.42 6.93
N GLN A 39 -6.05 17.47 8.10
CA GLN A 39 -5.91 16.50 9.18
C GLN A 39 -7.23 15.78 9.57
N ALA A 40 -8.37 16.15 9.00
CA ALA A 40 -9.67 15.82 9.59
C ALA A 40 -10.24 14.40 9.37
N PRO A 41 -10.03 13.64 8.27
CA PRO A 41 -10.87 12.47 8.02
C PRO A 41 -10.57 11.25 8.91
N LEU A 42 -9.31 11.02 9.29
CA LEU A 42 -8.95 9.87 10.16
C LEU A 42 -9.09 10.21 11.65
N ASP A 43 -8.98 11.51 11.99
CA ASP A 43 -9.10 12.00 13.37
C ASP A 43 -10.57 12.33 13.77
N ALA A 44 -11.52 12.24 12.83
CA ALA A 44 -12.94 12.50 13.07
C ALA A 44 -13.81 11.26 12.75
N PRO A 45 -13.95 10.31 13.69
CA PRO A 45 -14.75 9.09 13.50
C PRO A 45 -16.18 9.35 13.01
N GLU A 46 -16.77 10.49 13.39
CA GLU A 46 -18.14 10.88 13.02
C GLU A 46 -18.30 11.07 11.50
N SER A 47 -17.30 11.62 10.81
CA SER A 47 -17.34 11.78 9.35
C SER A 47 -17.24 10.44 8.62
N LEU A 48 -16.51 9.48 9.19
CA LEU A 48 -16.43 8.11 8.68
C LEU A 48 -17.79 7.42 8.83
N LEU A 49 -18.44 7.55 9.98
CA LEU A 49 -19.74 6.94 10.26
C LEU A 49 -20.84 7.47 9.33
N ALA A 50 -20.84 8.77 9.03
CA ALA A 50 -21.80 9.37 8.10
C ALA A 50 -21.65 8.82 6.68
N GLY A 51 -20.42 8.60 6.21
CA GLY A 51 -20.14 7.98 4.90
C GLY A 51 -20.62 6.54 4.82
N VAL A 52 -20.43 5.74 5.86
CA VAL A 52 -20.85 4.33 5.92
C VAL A 52 -22.38 4.20 5.93
N GLY A 53 -23.10 5.14 6.58
CA GLY A 53 -24.57 5.06 6.74
C GLY A 53 -25.33 4.94 5.42
N ASN A 54 -24.82 5.54 4.34
CA ASN A 54 -25.43 5.56 3.02
C ASN A 54 -24.77 4.64 1.99
N ALA A 55 -23.80 3.82 2.40
CA ALA A 55 -23.04 2.96 1.51
C ALA A 55 -23.49 1.49 1.58
N ASP A 56 -23.38 0.80 0.44
CA ASP A 56 -23.61 -0.64 0.32
C ASP A 56 -22.31 -1.43 0.56
N ALA A 57 -21.15 -0.76 0.52
CA ALA A 57 -19.83 -1.32 0.77
C ALA A 57 -18.81 -0.23 1.15
N VAL A 58 -17.70 -0.61 1.76
CA VAL A 58 -16.62 0.31 2.15
C VAL A 58 -15.29 -0.19 1.62
N ILE A 59 -14.50 0.74 1.04
CA ILE A 59 -13.08 0.53 0.72
C ILE A 59 -12.27 1.56 1.53
N HIS A 60 -11.33 1.09 2.34
CA HIS A 60 -10.49 1.93 3.18
C HIS A 60 -9.06 1.93 2.66
N THR A 61 -8.65 3.04 1.99
CA THR A 61 -7.28 3.26 1.50
C THR A 61 -6.63 4.51 2.10
N ALA A 62 -7.34 5.26 2.93
CA ALA A 62 -6.76 6.42 3.59
C ALA A 62 -5.68 5.98 4.60
N PHE A 63 -4.51 6.58 4.50
CA PHE A 63 -3.41 6.39 5.43
C PHE A 63 -2.59 7.67 5.52
N ASP A 64 -2.05 7.98 6.69
CA ASP A 64 -1.13 9.09 6.89
C ASP A 64 0.30 8.62 6.62
N HIS A 65 0.92 9.14 5.56
CA HIS A 65 2.24 8.74 5.08
C HIS A 65 3.38 9.56 5.70
N ASP A 66 3.16 10.26 6.82
CA ASP A 66 4.24 10.78 7.63
C ASP A 66 4.93 9.62 8.37
N PHE A 67 5.94 9.04 7.73
CA PHE A 67 6.68 7.90 8.28
C PHE A 67 7.53 8.26 9.51
N SER A 68 7.76 9.54 9.81
CA SER A 68 8.40 9.95 11.07
C SER A 68 7.53 9.59 12.28
N ARG A 69 6.21 9.42 12.06
CA ARG A 69 5.20 9.05 13.05
C ARG A 69 4.52 7.71 12.73
N PHE A 70 5.23 6.82 12.05
CA PHE A 70 4.65 5.60 11.46
C PHE A 70 3.83 4.76 12.45
N ALA A 71 4.34 4.52 13.66
CA ALA A 71 3.61 3.74 14.68
C ALA A 71 2.29 4.42 15.09
N ALA A 72 2.30 5.74 15.30
CA ALA A 72 1.10 6.49 15.62
C ALA A 72 0.08 6.49 14.46
N ASN A 73 0.57 6.56 13.21
CA ASN A 73 -0.27 6.54 12.03
C ASN A 73 -0.88 5.16 11.78
N CYS A 74 -0.17 4.06 12.12
CA CYS A 74 -0.73 2.71 12.13
C CYS A 74 -1.82 2.55 13.20
N GLU A 75 -1.67 3.17 14.37
CA GLU A 75 -2.70 3.15 15.40
C GLU A 75 -3.95 3.96 15.00
N LYS A 76 -3.78 5.11 14.35
CA LYS A 76 -4.90 5.86 13.75
C LYS A 76 -5.65 5.04 12.71
N ASP A 77 -4.93 4.35 11.84
CA ASP A 77 -5.51 3.45 10.83
C ASP A 77 -6.30 2.31 11.49
N ARG A 78 -5.74 1.69 12.55
CA ARG A 78 -6.43 0.67 13.35
C ARG A 78 -7.75 1.18 13.90
N GLN A 79 -7.78 2.38 14.47
CA GLN A 79 -8.98 3.01 15.02
C GLN A 79 -10.01 3.31 13.93
N ALA A 80 -9.58 3.81 12.77
CA ALA A 80 -10.45 4.05 11.63
C ALA A 80 -11.10 2.75 11.11
N ILE A 81 -10.32 1.68 10.97
CA ILE A 81 -10.82 0.36 10.57
C ILE A 81 -11.87 -0.15 11.56
N LEU A 82 -11.60 -0.08 12.87
CA LEU A 82 -12.55 -0.49 13.90
C LEU A 82 -13.84 0.32 13.86
N ALA A 83 -13.76 1.66 13.69
CA ALA A 83 -14.93 2.52 13.58
C ALA A 83 -15.79 2.18 12.35
N LEU A 84 -15.15 2.00 11.18
CA LEU A 84 -15.83 1.60 9.95
C LEU A 84 -16.52 0.24 10.10
N GLY A 85 -15.80 -0.74 10.66
CA GLY A 85 -16.36 -2.07 10.89
C GLY A 85 -17.47 -2.10 11.91
N GLN A 86 -17.37 -1.31 12.99
CA GLN A 86 -18.45 -1.19 13.97
C GLN A 86 -19.74 -0.68 13.33
N ALA A 87 -19.66 0.26 12.39
CA ALA A 87 -20.83 0.78 11.66
C ALA A 87 -21.44 -0.24 10.68
N LEU A 88 -20.70 -1.31 10.35
CA LEU A 88 -21.14 -2.39 9.46
C LEU A 88 -21.68 -3.62 10.21
N ARG A 89 -21.56 -3.67 11.55
CA ARG A 89 -22.03 -4.81 12.35
C ARG A 89 -23.51 -5.11 12.11
N GLY A 90 -23.82 -6.40 12.05
CA GLY A 90 -25.19 -6.88 11.80
C GLY A 90 -25.66 -6.72 10.34
N SER A 91 -24.75 -6.36 9.41
CA SER A 91 -25.02 -6.29 7.98
C SER A 91 -24.10 -7.24 7.22
N THR A 92 -24.43 -7.51 5.96
CA THR A 92 -23.61 -8.29 5.00
C THR A 92 -22.72 -7.40 4.13
N ARG A 93 -22.63 -6.12 4.46
CA ARG A 93 -21.88 -5.13 3.67
C ARG A 93 -20.37 -5.34 3.86
N PRO A 94 -19.58 -5.51 2.77
CA PRO A 94 -18.16 -5.75 2.86
C PRO A 94 -17.37 -4.49 3.22
N LEU A 95 -16.31 -4.69 3.99
CA LEU A 95 -15.24 -3.74 4.28
C LEU A 95 -13.93 -4.26 3.68
N VAL A 96 -13.42 -3.59 2.65
CA VAL A 96 -12.08 -3.88 2.10
C VAL A 96 -11.08 -2.96 2.77
N ILE A 97 -10.12 -3.51 3.48
CA ILE A 97 -9.04 -2.77 4.14
C ILE A 97 -7.70 -2.95 3.44
N THR A 98 -6.78 -2.02 3.69
CA THR A 98 -5.44 -1.99 3.13
C THR A 98 -4.40 -2.46 4.15
N SER A 99 -3.48 -3.34 3.72
CA SER A 99 -2.31 -3.78 4.49
C SER A 99 -1.08 -3.87 3.58
N GLY A 100 0.01 -4.49 4.02
CA GLY A 100 1.21 -4.73 3.25
C GLY A 100 1.51 -6.22 3.09
N THR A 101 2.16 -6.60 1.98
CA THR A 101 2.53 -8.01 1.70
C THR A 101 3.43 -8.61 2.77
N LEU A 102 4.21 -7.80 3.48
CA LEU A 102 5.07 -8.22 4.60
C LEU A 102 4.30 -8.98 5.70
N MET A 103 3.00 -8.73 5.85
CA MET A 103 2.16 -9.44 6.83
C MET A 103 1.97 -10.93 6.48
N GLY A 104 2.28 -11.33 5.25
CA GLY A 104 2.25 -12.71 4.77
C GLY A 104 3.60 -13.45 4.87
N ASP A 105 4.62 -12.82 5.45
CA ASP A 105 5.94 -13.42 5.67
C ASP A 105 5.90 -14.35 6.91
N ASP A 106 6.25 -15.62 6.69
CA ASP A 106 6.32 -16.64 7.73
C ASP A 106 7.73 -16.81 8.33
N GLY A 107 8.68 -15.97 7.92
CA GLY A 107 10.07 -16.01 8.38
C GLY A 107 10.91 -17.15 7.79
N SER A 108 10.40 -17.93 6.84
CA SER A 108 11.11 -19.04 6.21
C SER A 108 12.12 -18.60 5.13
N GLY A 109 12.10 -17.33 4.74
CA GLY A 109 12.86 -16.80 3.60
C GLY A 109 12.21 -17.10 2.24
N ALA A 110 11.02 -17.71 2.20
CA ALA A 110 10.20 -17.82 1.00
C ALA A 110 9.41 -16.53 0.74
N PRO A 111 8.89 -16.30 -0.48
CA PRO A 111 7.99 -15.18 -0.73
C PRO A 111 6.76 -15.20 0.19
N ALA A 112 6.35 -14.03 0.69
CA ALA A 112 5.14 -13.88 1.50
C ALA A 112 3.91 -14.40 0.76
N ARG A 113 2.95 -15.00 1.50
CA ARG A 113 1.76 -15.67 0.94
C ARG A 113 0.47 -15.12 1.53
N GLU A 114 -0.61 -15.17 0.73
CA GLU A 114 -1.93 -14.70 1.11
C GLU A 114 -2.53 -15.52 2.27
N SER A 115 -2.26 -16.83 2.29
CA SER A 115 -2.80 -17.77 3.28
C SER A 115 -2.24 -17.57 4.69
N PHE A 116 -1.13 -16.85 4.84
CA PHE A 116 -0.48 -16.64 6.12
C PHE A 116 -0.71 -15.20 6.63
N PHE A 117 -0.89 -15.06 7.92
CA PHE A 117 -0.88 -13.77 8.62
C PHE A 117 0.04 -13.84 9.83
N ASN A 118 1.14 -13.12 9.77
CA ASN A 118 2.07 -12.99 10.89
C ASN A 118 1.55 -11.94 11.89
N SER A 119 0.69 -12.37 12.82
CA SER A 119 0.12 -11.47 13.84
C SER A 119 1.17 -10.97 14.85
N GLY A 120 2.31 -11.63 14.95
CA GLY A 120 3.45 -11.25 15.79
C GLY A 120 4.53 -10.45 15.05
N HIS A 121 4.30 -10.06 13.80
CA HIS A 121 5.30 -9.30 13.04
C HIS A 121 5.61 -7.95 13.71
N PRO A 122 6.90 -7.56 13.85
CA PRO A 122 7.30 -6.35 14.58
C PRO A 122 6.88 -5.03 13.91
N SER A 123 6.47 -5.06 12.65
CA SER A 123 6.00 -3.86 11.96
C SER A 123 4.72 -3.32 12.60
N PRO A 124 4.64 -2.03 12.93
CA PRO A 124 3.40 -1.41 13.42
C PRO A 124 2.20 -1.58 12.46
N ARG A 125 2.45 -1.83 11.17
CA ARG A 125 1.40 -2.05 10.16
C ARG A 125 0.53 -3.29 10.43
N THR A 126 1.00 -4.23 11.26
CA THR A 126 0.24 -5.38 11.76
C THR A 126 -1.09 -4.97 12.41
N ALA A 127 -1.14 -3.78 13.02
CA ALA A 127 -2.32 -3.23 13.68
C ALA A 127 -3.57 -3.19 12.77
N SER A 128 -3.41 -2.93 11.47
CA SER A 128 -4.52 -2.89 10.51
C SER A 128 -5.17 -4.26 10.31
N GLU A 129 -4.39 -5.32 10.15
CA GLU A 129 -4.94 -6.67 9.99
C GLU A 129 -5.45 -7.26 11.30
N LEU A 130 -4.86 -6.91 12.45
CA LEU A 130 -5.39 -7.26 13.76
C LEU A 130 -6.78 -6.64 13.99
N ALA A 131 -6.98 -5.38 13.58
CA ALA A 131 -8.30 -4.75 13.60
C ALA A 131 -9.27 -5.48 12.67
N GLY A 132 -8.84 -5.84 11.46
CA GLY A 132 -9.63 -6.63 10.52
C GLY A 132 -10.03 -7.98 11.10
N GLN A 133 -9.11 -8.69 11.76
CA GLN A 133 -9.40 -9.96 12.41
C GLN A 133 -10.40 -9.83 13.55
N GLN A 134 -10.25 -8.82 14.40
CA GLN A 134 -11.20 -8.53 15.47
C GLN A 134 -12.62 -8.28 14.93
N LEU A 135 -12.74 -7.60 13.81
CA LEU A 135 -14.03 -7.34 13.15
C LEU A 135 -14.62 -8.60 12.51
N LEU A 136 -13.79 -9.47 11.91
CA LEU A 136 -14.22 -10.77 11.40
C LEU A 136 -14.80 -11.65 12.51
N GLU A 137 -14.13 -11.72 13.66
CA GLU A 137 -14.60 -12.43 14.86
C GLU A 137 -15.93 -11.85 15.37
N ALA A 138 -16.18 -10.55 15.11
CA ALA A 138 -17.44 -9.88 15.43
C ALA A 138 -18.51 -10.01 14.32
N GLY A 139 -18.27 -10.82 13.28
CA GLY A 139 -19.21 -11.11 12.20
C GLY A 139 -19.29 -10.07 11.08
N VAL A 140 -18.29 -9.19 10.94
CA VAL A 140 -18.21 -8.22 9.84
C VAL A 140 -17.50 -8.86 8.63
N ASP A 141 -18.01 -8.67 7.42
CA ASP A 141 -17.33 -9.10 6.18
C ASP A 141 -16.12 -8.19 5.93
N VAL A 142 -14.96 -8.59 6.42
CA VAL A 142 -13.70 -7.89 6.19
C VAL A 142 -12.86 -8.66 5.19
N ARG A 143 -12.32 -7.94 4.20
CA ARG A 143 -11.41 -8.42 3.16
C ARG A 143 -10.16 -7.57 3.15
N VAL A 144 -9.00 -8.17 2.92
CA VAL A 144 -7.72 -7.46 3.02
C VAL A 144 -7.04 -7.42 1.66
N VAL A 145 -6.64 -6.24 1.19
CA VAL A 145 -5.71 -6.08 0.07
C VAL A 145 -4.35 -5.70 0.62
N ARG A 146 -3.36 -6.57 0.41
CA ARG A 146 -1.96 -6.35 0.79
C ARG A 146 -1.19 -5.78 -0.38
N LEU A 147 -0.59 -4.63 -0.15
CA LEU A 147 0.16 -3.87 -1.13
C LEU A 147 1.64 -4.25 -1.14
N PRO A 148 2.24 -4.43 -2.31
CA PRO A 148 3.68 -4.43 -2.53
C PRO A 148 4.19 -2.98 -2.69
N GLN A 149 5.35 -2.79 -3.31
CA GLN A 149 5.78 -1.51 -3.87
C GLN A 149 4.83 -1.12 -5.01
N VAL A 150 3.94 -0.14 -4.76
CA VAL A 150 3.00 0.37 -5.75
C VAL A 150 3.62 1.55 -6.50
N HIS A 151 3.48 1.58 -7.83
CA HIS A 151 4.16 2.56 -8.66
C HIS A 151 3.34 3.03 -9.87
N ASP A 152 3.73 4.15 -10.43
CA ASP A 152 3.51 4.64 -11.78
C ASP A 152 4.69 5.57 -12.17
N THR A 153 4.66 6.18 -13.35
CA THR A 153 5.73 7.09 -13.80
C THR A 153 5.81 8.41 -13.02
N VAL A 154 4.90 8.66 -12.07
CA VAL A 154 4.81 9.92 -11.29
C VAL A 154 5.08 9.69 -9.81
N ARG A 155 4.59 8.56 -9.24
CA ARG A 155 4.69 8.23 -7.82
C ARG A 155 5.21 6.81 -7.63
N GLN A 156 6.13 6.65 -6.69
CA GLN A 156 6.87 5.41 -6.48
C GLN A 156 6.66 4.78 -5.09
N GLY A 157 5.53 5.04 -4.45
CA GLY A 157 5.28 4.49 -3.11
C GLY A 157 6.45 4.73 -2.14
N LEU A 158 6.96 3.67 -1.51
CA LEU A 158 8.13 3.77 -0.61
C LEU A 158 9.41 4.20 -1.33
N LEU A 159 9.57 3.89 -2.60
CA LEU A 159 10.74 4.31 -3.38
C LEU A 159 10.78 5.83 -3.59
N THR A 160 9.68 6.55 -3.44
CA THR A 160 9.71 8.03 -3.42
C THR A 160 10.70 8.53 -2.36
N CYS A 161 10.61 7.97 -1.14
CA CYS A 161 11.52 8.35 -0.05
C CYS A 161 12.97 7.95 -0.34
N TYR A 162 13.19 6.81 -1.01
CA TYR A 162 14.53 6.38 -1.44
C TYR A 162 15.13 7.35 -2.45
N ILE A 163 14.33 7.79 -3.43
CA ILE A 163 14.72 8.79 -4.45
C ILE A 163 15.02 10.15 -3.80
N GLU A 164 14.16 10.61 -2.88
CA GLU A 164 14.36 11.86 -2.14
C GLU A 164 15.67 11.85 -1.33
N ARG A 165 15.99 10.71 -0.68
CA ARG A 165 17.27 10.53 0.01
C ARG A 165 18.46 10.56 -0.93
N ALA A 166 18.32 9.95 -2.11
CA ALA A 166 19.38 9.98 -3.12
C ALA A 166 19.66 11.42 -3.61
N VAL A 167 18.62 12.20 -3.87
CA VAL A 167 18.74 13.61 -4.26
C VAL A 167 19.39 14.43 -3.14
N ALA A 168 18.93 14.28 -1.88
CA ALA A 168 19.45 15.03 -0.75
C ALA A 168 20.93 14.74 -0.45
N ASN A 169 21.38 13.51 -0.69
CA ASN A 169 22.77 13.08 -0.43
C ASN A 169 23.67 13.14 -1.68
N GLY A 170 23.13 13.45 -2.86
CA GLY A 170 23.90 13.53 -4.10
C GLY A 170 24.41 12.18 -4.62
N ALA A 171 23.88 11.07 -4.16
CA ALA A 171 24.21 9.71 -4.62
C ALA A 171 23.07 8.74 -4.30
N VAL A 172 22.92 7.68 -5.10
CA VAL A 172 22.05 6.56 -4.80
C VAL A 172 22.85 5.53 -4.00
N ALA A 173 22.35 5.10 -2.86
CA ALA A 173 23.09 4.22 -1.98
C ALA A 173 22.44 2.85 -1.82
N LEU A 174 23.26 1.81 -1.77
CA LEU A 174 22.88 0.44 -1.43
C LEU A 174 23.47 0.04 -0.08
N ARG A 175 22.68 -0.64 0.74
CA ARG A 175 23.18 -1.40 1.88
C ARG A 175 23.72 -2.74 1.37
N GLY A 176 25.01 -2.99 1.56
CA GLY A 176 25.65 -4.19 1.03
C GLY A 176 25.51 -4.33 -0.49
N GLU A 177 25.22 -5.52 -0.98
CA GLU A 177 25.12 -5.83 -2.42
C GLU A 177 23.73 -5.53 -3.03
N GLY A 178 22.74 -5.10 -2.24
CA GLY A 178 21.37 -4.86 -2.72
C GLY A 178 20.69 -6.09 -3.33
N SER A 179 21.02 -7.30 -2.83
CA SER A 179 20.46 -8.56 -3.34
C SER A 179 19.06 -8.88 -2.82
N ASN A 180 18.61 -8.19 -1.77
CA ASN A 180 17.24 -8.24 -1.28
C ASN A 180 16.27 -7.76 -2.35
N ARG A 181 15.07 -8.34 -2.37
CA ARG A 181 14.11 -8.15 -3.46
C ARG A 181 12.82 -7.54 -2.95
N TRP A 182 12.21 -6.73 -3.78
CA TRP A 182 10.91 -6.11 -3.50
C TRP A 182 9.88 -6.54 -4.54
N SER A 183 8.72 -6.98 -4.09
CA SER A 183 7.56 -7.19 -4.94
C SER A 183 6.96 -5.85 -5.35
N ALA A 184 6.35 -5.79 -6.55
CA ALA A 184 5.81 -4.54 -7.10
C ALA A 184 4.51 -4.75 -7.89
N ALA A 185 3.74 -3.67 -8.07
CA ALA A 185 2.62 -3.61 -8.98
C ALA A 185 2.30 -2.18 -9.41
N HIS A 186 1.93 -2.02 -10.68
CA HIS A 186 1.43 -0.75 -11.20
C HIS A 186 0.10 -0.37 -10.53
N VAL A 187 -0.10 0.90 -10.24
CA VAL A 187 -1.25 1.42 -9.46
C VAL A 187 -2.61 1.09 -10.08
N ASP A 188 -2.71 1.02 -11.41
CA ASP A 188 -3.97 0.67 -12.07
C ASP A 188 -4.32 -0.82 -11.91
N ASP A 189 -3.32 -1.72 -11.85
CA ASP A 189 -3.53 -3.13 -11.52
C ASP A 189 -4.01 -3.28 -10.07
N VAL A 190 -3.41 -2.54 -9.16
CA VAL A 190 -3.82 -2.48 -7.75
C VAL A 190 -5.27 -2.02 -7.65
N ALA A 191 -5.65 -0.95 -8.35
CA ALA A 191 -7.01 -0.44 -8.35
C ALA A 191 -8.02 -1.49 -8.85
N ARG A 192 -7.70 -2.21 -9.93
CA ARG A 192 -8.54 -3.32 -10.42
C ARG A 192 -8.68 -4.44 -9.40
N LEU A 193 -7.62 -4.75 -8.65
CA LEU A 193 -7.70 -5.75 -7.60
C LEU A 193 -8.65 -5.33 -6.48
N TYR A 194 -8.66 -4.06 -6.05
CA TYR A 194 -9.63 -3.58 -5.05
C TYR A 194 -11.08 -3.78 -5.52
N VAL A 195 -11.35 -3.49 -6.80
CA VAL A 195 -12.67 -3.72 -7.38
C VAL A 195 -13.03 -5.21 -7.37
N SER A 196 -12.11 -6.08 -7.79
CA SER A 196 -12.31 -7.53 -7.77
C SER A 196 -12.49 -8.08 -6.36
N ALA A 197 -11.67 -7.64 -5.39
CA ALA A 197 -11.79 -8.02 -3.99
C ALA A 197 -13.14 -7.62 -3.39
N LEU A 198 -13.64 -6.42 -3.77
CA LEU A 198 -14.96 -5.97 -3.35
C LEU A 198 -16.08 -6.81 -3.94
N LEU A 199 -16.05 -7.08 -5.25
CA LEU A 199 -17.17 -7.67 -5.98
C LEU A 199 -17.22 -9.20 -5.92
N GLN A 200 -16.07 -9.86 -5.82
CA GLN A 200 -15.91 -11.31 -5.97
C GLN A 200 -15.27 -11.98 -4.74
N GLY A 201 -14.70 -11.19 -3.85
CA GLY A 201 -14.03 -11.69 -2.65
C GLY A 201 -15.00 -12.20 -1.58
N ALA A 202 -14.45 -12.83 -0.55
CA ALA A 202 -15.18 -13.31 0.60
C ALA A 202 -14.58 -12.83 1.93
N ALA A 203 -15.39 -12.86 2.98
CA ALA A 203 -14.97 -12.50 4.34
C ALA A 203 -13.75 -13.32 4.79
N GLY A 204 -12.77 -12.66 5.35
CA GLY A 204 -11.53 -13.27 5.84
C GLY A 204 -10.45 -13.49 4.78
N GLU A 205 -10.76 -13.32 3.49
CA GLU A 205 -9.75 -13.48 2.44
C GLU A 205 -8.76 -12.31 2.41
N ARG A 206 -7.51 -12.65 2.13
CA ARG A 206 -6.39 -11.71 1.95
C ARG A 206 -5.88 -11.85 0.53
N TYR A 207 -5.68 -10.73 -0.15
CA TYR A 207 -5.26 -10.68 -1.56
C TYR A 207 -3.95 -9.92 -1.67
N HIS A 208 -2.99 -10.47 -2.40
CA HIS A 208 -1.74 -9.80 -2.70
C HIS A 208 -1.82 -9.07 -4.04
N ALA A 209 -1.67 -7.75 -4.02
CA ALA A 209 -1.65 -6.91 -5.21
C ALA A 209 -0.27 -6.95 -5.90
N VAL A 210 0.24 -8.15 -6.20
CA VAL A 210 1.61 -8.37 -6.68
C VAL A 210 1.60 -8.73 -8.15
N ALA A 211 2.18 -7.86 -8.99
CA ALA A 211 2.43 -8.13 -10.40
C ALA A 211 3.80 -8.78 -10.63
N GLU A 212 4.82 -8.29 -9.93
CA GLU A 212 6.20 -8.76 -9.96
C GLU A 212 6.59 -9.26 -8.56
N GLU A 213 6.97 -10.52 -8.44
CA GLU A 213 7.18 -11.18 -7.13
C GLU A 213 8.44 -10.72 -6.39
N GLY A 214 9.46 -10.24 -7.13
CA GLY A 214 10.68 -9.76 -6.48
C GLY A 214 11.71 -9.21 -7.45
N ILE A 215 11.95 -7.91 -7.39
CA ILE A 215 12.96 -7.17 -8.16
C ILE A 215 14.10 -6.85 -7.20
N ALA A 216 15.35 -7.13 -7.59
CA ALA A 216 16.50 -6.86 -6.72
C ALA A 216 16.69 -5.35 -6.49
N LEU A 217 16.95 -4.95 -5.25
CA LEU A 217 17.11 -3.52 -4.90
C LEU A 217 18.26 -2.87 -5.67
N ARG A 218 19.31 -3.64 -5.99
CA ARG A 218 20.43 -3.15 -6.83
C ARG A 218 19.98 -2.75 -8.24
N ASP A 219 19.02 -3.48 -8.84
CA ASP A 219 18.53 -3.20 -10.18
C ASP A 219 17.63 -1.94 -10.14
N ILE A 220 16.82 -1.80 -9.09
CA ILE A 220 16.03 -0.59 -8.81
C ILE A 220 16.96 0.61 -8.64
N ALA A 221 18.00 0.48 -7.80
CA ALA A 221 18.96 1.53 -7.52
C ALA A 221 19.74 1.97 -8.77
N ALA A 222 20.12 1.02 -9.63
CA ALA A 222 20.81 1.32 -10.88
C ALA A 222 19.96 2.17 -11.83
N VAL A 223 18.68 1.86 -11.97
CA VAL A 223 17.74 2.64 -12.80
C VAL A 223 17.54 4.04 -12.22
N ILE A 224 17.36 4.15 -10.90
CA ILE A 224 17.21 5.46 -10.23
C ILE A 224 18.49 6.30 -10.37
N ALA A 225 19.67 5.69 -10.20
CA ALA A 225 20.96 6.36 -10.36
C ALA A 225 21.14 6.92 -11.78
N HIS A 226 20.77 6.13 -12.78
CA HIS A 226 20.77 6.56 -14.17
C HIS A 226 19.79 7.74 -14.40
N GLY A 227 18.55 7.62 -13.94
CA GLY A 227 17.51 8.63 -14.12
C GLY A 227 17.83 9.96 -13.43
N LEU A 228 18.45 9.94 -12.26
CA LEU A 228 18.90 11.11 -11.51
C LEU A 228 20.25 11.66 -11.99
N ASN A 229 20.98 10.93 -12.83
CA ASN A 229 22.37 11.21 -13.18
C ASN A 229 23.27 11.35 -11.92
N LEU A 230 23.09 10.44 -10.96
CA LEU A 230 23.83 10.40 -9.71
C LEU A 230 24.69 9.13 -9.64
N PRO A 231 25.83 9.16 -8.91
CA PRO A 231 26.62 7.96 -8.69
C PRO A 231 25.87 6.94 -7.82
N LEU A 232 26.11 5.65 -8.07
CA LEU A 232 25.72 4.55 -7.20
C LEU A 232 26.85 4.27 -6.20
N THR A 233 26.51 4.17 -4.92
CA THR A 233 27.49 3.89 -3.85
C THR A 233 27.01 2.73 -2.97
N HIS A 234 27.96 2.04 -2.36
CA HIS A 234 27.70 1.00 -1.37
C HIS A 234 28.04 1.52 0.03
N LEU A 235 27.14 1.31 0.98
CA LEU A 235 27.31 1.72 2.36
C LEU A 235 27.74 0.56 3.23
N ASP A 236 28.70 0.83 4.12
CA ASP A 236 28.97 -0.03 5.26
C ASP A 236 27.83 0.07 6.26
N GLU A 237 27.64 -0.97 7.08
CA GLU A 237 26.54 -1.04 8.07
C GLU A 237 26.50 0.19 9.00
N SER A 238 27.66 0.72 9.38
CA SER A 238 27.78 1.90 10.23
C SER A 238 27.30 3.21 9.60
N GLN A 239 27.13 3.24 8.27
CA GLN A 239 26.71 4.43 7.52
C GLN A 239 25.20 4.45 7.24
N VAL A 240 24.54 3.28 7.31
CA VAL A 240 23.15 3.08 6.87
C VAL A 240 22.18 3.99 7.59
N ASP A 241 22.25 4.05 8.92
CA ASP A 241 21.33 4.87 9.73
C ASP A 241 21.50 6.36 9.47
N ALA A 242 22.74 6.83 9.35
CA ALA A 242 23.03 8.23 9.04
C ALA A 242 22.53 8.63 7.65
N TRP A 243 22.61 7.70 6.68
CA TRP A 243 22.20 7.94 5.30
C TRP A 243 20.68 7.92 5.11
N PHE A 244 20.04 6.87 5.61
CA PHE A 244 18.63 6.58 5.34
C PHE A 244 17.68 7.06 6.44
N GLY A 245 18.17 7.33 7.66
CA GLY A 245 17.35 7.71 8.81
C GLY A 245 16.25 6.67 9.06
N TRP A 246 14.99 7.12 9.18
CA TRP A 246 13.85 6.24 9.42
C TRP A 246 13.63 5.18 8.30
N PHE A 247 14.17 5.40 7.11
CA PHE A 247 14.04 4.47 5.98
C PHE A 247 15.05 3.30 6.07
N ALA A 248 16.09 3.40 6.91
CA ALA A 248 17.15 2.41 7.06
C ALA A 248 16.66 0.96 7.22
N PRO A 249 15.64 0.65 8.05
CA PRO A 249 15.15 -0.73 8.17
C PRO A 249 14.65 -1.32 6.85
N PHE A 250 14.05 -0.51 5.98
CA PHE A 250 13.50 -0.98 4.71
C PHE A 250 14.58 -1.42 3.72
N THR A 251 15.79 -0.86 3.82
CA THR A 251 16.91 -1.20 2.93
C THR A 251 17.43 -2.63 3.10
N ALA A 252 17.13 -3.28 4.23
CA ALA A 252 17.52 -4.65 4.51
C ALA A 252 16.43 -5.69 4.21
N LEU A 253 15.17 -5.25 4.09
CA LEU A 253 14.04 -6.17 3.98
C LEU A 253 14.00 -6.86 2.62
N ASP A 254 13.83 -8.17 2.65
CA ASP A 254 13.38 -8.93 1.50
C ASP A 254 11.84 -8.94 1.51
N LEU A 255 11.25 -8.21 0.56
CA LEU A 255 9.80 -7.99 0.46
C LEU A 255 9.20 -8.77 -0.71
N ARG A 256 9.75 -9.95 -1.01
CA ARG A 256 9.16 -10.84 -2.01
C ARG A 256 7.79 -11.31 -1.56
N ALA A 257 6.85 -11.35 -2.49
CA ALA A 257 5.52 -11.87 -2.23
C ALA A 257 4.93 -12.52 -3.48
N SER A 258 4.20 -13.61 -3.29
CA SER A 258 3.45 -14.25 -4.36
C SER A 258 2.03 -13.72 -4.42
N SER A 259 1.43 -13.73 -5.61
CA SER A 259 0.00 -13.48 -5.83
C SER A 259 -0.68 -14.64 -6.57
N ALA A 260 -0.08 -15.81 -6.56
CA ALA A 260 -0.59 -16.96 -7.33
C ALA A 260 -2.03 -17.31 -6.95
N TRP A 261 -2.32 -17.36 -5.65
CA TRP A 261 -3.67 -17.63 -5.16
C TRP A 261 -4.64 -16.48 -5.50
N THR A 262 -4.23 -15.22 -5.32
CA THR A 262 -5.04 -14.05 -5.68
C THR A 262 -5.44 -14.07 -7.15
N ARG A 263 -4.48 -14.36 -8.04
CA ARG A 263 -4.72 -14.43 -9.48
C ARG A 263 -5.72 -15.54 -9.84
N GLU A 264 -5.57 -16.71 -9.25
CA GLU A 264 -6.49 -17.84 -9.46
C GLU A 264 -7.87 -17.52 -8.86
N ARG A 265 -7.92 -17.05 -7.61
CA ARG A 265 -9.17 -16.83 -6.86
C ARG A 265 -10.06 -15.75 -7.46
N LEU A 266 -9.47 -14.66 -7.94
CA LEU A 266 -10.19 -13.50 -8.47
C LEU A 266 -10.07 -13.36 -9.99
N GLN A 267 -9.40 -14.30 -10.68
CA GLN A 267 -9.07 -14.20 -12.12
C GLN A 267 -8.39 -12.84 -12.43
N TRP A 268 -7.61 -12.35 -11.45
CA TRP A 268 -6.92 -11.06 -11.55
C TRP A 268 -5.65 -11.21 -12.39
N GLN A 269 -5.55 -10.40 -13.44
CA GLN A 269 -4.39 -10.38 -14.34
C GLN A 269 -3.80 -8.96 -14.36
N PRO A 270 -2.62 -8.74 -13.77
CA PRO A 270 -1.91 -7.48 -13.92
C PRO A 270 -1.41 -7.34 -15.35
N VAL A 271 -1.59 -6.16 -15.93
CA VAL A 271 -1.22 -5.84 -17.32
C VAL A 271 -0.50 -4.49 -17.42
N GLY A 272 -0.31 -3.79 -16.30
CA GLY A 272 0.43 -2.53 -16.25
C GLY A 272 1.92 -2.75 -16.48
N PRO A 273 2.68 -1.66 -16.75
CA PRO A 273 4.13 -1.72 -16.88
C PRO A 273 4.80 -2.23 -15.61
N GLY A 274 6.01 -2.77 -15.75
CA GLY A 274 6.83 -3.19 -14.62
C GLY A 274 7.47 -2.00 -13.89
N LEU A 275 7.92 -2.22 -12.65
CA LEU A 275 8.54 -1.19 -11.82
C LEU A 275 9.76 -0.54 -12.50
N LEU A 276 10.64 -1.34 -13.07
CA LEU A 276 11.85 -0.79 -13.72
C LEU A 276 11.50 0.04 -14.96
N GLU A 277 10.46 -0.35 -15.70
CA GLU A 277 9.96 0.40 -16.85
C GLU A 277 9.40 1.76 -16.43
N ASP A 278 8.58 1.81 -15.38
CA ASP A 278 8.05 3.07 -14.86
C ASP A 278 9.16 3.98 -14.31
N LEU A 279 10.14 3.42 -13.61
CA LEU A 279 11.30 4.17 -13.14
C LEU A 279 12.14 4.71 -14.30
N GLN A 280 12.30 3.97 -15.41
CA GLN A 280 12.99 4.45 -16.60
C GLN A 280 12.26 5.61 -17.30
N ASN A 281 10.93 5.60 -17.23
CA ASN A 281 10.06 6.62 -17.84
C ASN A 281 9.65 7.74 -16.87
N MET A 282 10.15 7.74 -15.65
CA MET A 282 9.84 8.73 -14.63
C MET A 282 10.48 10.09 -14.94
N ASP A 283 9.72 11.16 -14.72
CA ASP A 283 10.24 12.53 -14.80
C ASP A 283 10.93 12.93 -13.48
N TYR A 284 12.21 12.60 -13.36
CA TYR A 284 13.00 12.89 -12.16
C TYR A 284 13.19 14.40 -11.89
N HIS A 285 13.00 15.27 -12.88
CA HIS A 285 13.10 16.73 -12.66
C HIS A 285 12.00 17.24 -11.72
N LYS A 286 10.83 16.60 -11.72
CA LYS A 286 9.74 16.98 -10.81
C LYS A 286 10.03 16.64 -9.36
N VAL A 287 10.82 15.60 -9.10
CA VAL A 287 11.22 15.23 -7.73
C VAL A 287 12.20 16.23 -7.16
N THR A 288 13.13 16.74 -7.98
CA THR A 288 14.14 17.72 -7.55
C THR A 288 13.56 19.12 -7.31
N LEU A 289 12.41 19.46 -7.92
CA LEU A 289 11.76 20.77 -7.76
C LEU A 289 10.75 20.81 -6.58
N SER A 290 10.46 19.67 -5.95
CA SER A 290 9.49 19.58 -4.84
C SER A 290 10.14 19.75 -3.46
N GLN A 291 11.42 20.06 -3.41
CA GLN A 291 12.22 20.42 -2.22
C GLN A 291 12.44 21.93 -2.18
#